data_5bc43e9fdffdaae026583e4732721b4e
#
_entry.id   5bc43e9fdffdaae026583e4732721b4e
#
_cell.length_a   1.000
_cell.length_b   1.000
_cell.length_c   1.000
_cell.angle_alpha   90.00
_cell.angle_beta   90.00
_cell.angle_gamma   90.00
#
_symmetry.space_group_name_H-M   'P 1'
#
loop_
_entity.id
_entity.type
_entity.pdbx_description
1 polymer ?
#
loop_
_entity_poly.entity_id
_entity_poly.type
_entity_poly.pdbx_seq_one_letter_code
_entity_poly.pdbx_strand_id
1 'polypeptide(L)'
;MSNFDTSSQVKARKLHRCCECHGAINPGDTYEKVFVVQDGDASNFKTCQKCAEARDWLLNETDWPDDIDGEGHSYFFTMLRDHLREQGREGDRKYAFRAYRLVVLMDKRRIAYANAYNAETVKIRDSLAQGVSA
;
A
#
# COMPACT_ATOMS: atom_id res chain seq x y z
N MET A 1 -15.22 16.68 17.73
CA MET A 1 -14.39 15.47 17.83
C MET A 1 -13.01 15.73 17.29
N SER A 2 -12.01 15.29 18.01
CA SER A 2 -10.65 15.43 17.52
C SER A 2 -10.30 14.26 16.61
N ASN A 3 -9.78 14.58 15.44
CA ASN A 3 -9.21 13.61 14.53
C ASN A 3 -7.71 13.59 14.76
N PHE A 4 -7.11 12.39 14.82
CA PHE A 4 -5.67 12.29 14.95
C PHE A 4 -5.15 11.05 14.25
N ASP A 5 -3.87 11.07 13.92
CA ASP A 5 -3.17 9.92 13.43
C ASP A 5 -1.87 9.75 14.19
N THR A 6 -1.46 8.51 14.36
CA THR A 6 -0.21 8.14 15.00
C THR A 6 0.50 7.14 14.11
N SER A 7 1.73 7.44 13.75
CA SER A 7 2.53 6.62 12.85
C SER A 7 3.72 6.03 13.61
N SER A 8 4.01 4.75 13.37
CA SER A 8 5.17 4.10 13.96
C SER A 8 5.75 3.09 12.97
N GLN A 9 7.08 2.90 13.05
CA GLN A 9 7.78 1.87 12.31
C GLN A 9 7.82 0.62 13.16
N VAL A 10 7.34 -0.49 12.62
CA VAL A 10 7.17 -1.75 13.35
C VAL A 10 7.77 -2.88 12.54
N LYS A 11 8.40 -3.83 13.23
CA LYS A 11 8.90 -5.04 12.60
C LYS A 11 7.81 -6.10 12.63
N ALA A 12 7.48 -6.66 11.47
CA ALA A 12 6.42 -7.65 11.35
C ALA A 12 6.80 -8.95 12.07
N ARG A 13 5.89 -9.49 12.85
CA ARG A 13 6.05 -10.80 13.51
C ARG A 13 5.40 -11.91 12.71
N LYS A 14 4.46 -11.55 11.85
CA LYS A 14 3.73 -12.49 10.99
C LYS A 14 3.49 -11.83 9.64
N LEU A 15 2.97 -12.59 8.71
CA LEU A 15 2.62 -12.06 7.39
C LEU A 15 1.47 -11.07 7.52
N HIS A 16 1.65 -9.89 6.94
CA HIS A 16 0.61 -8.89 6.77
C HIS A 16 0.51 -8.52 5.30
N ARG A 17 -0.56 -7.82 4.95
CA ARG A 17 -0.77 -7.32 3.60
C ARG A 17 -0.75 -5.80 3.61
N CYS A 18 0.01 -5.19 2.70
CA CYS A 18 0.06 -3.73 2.57
C CYS A 18 -1.28 -3.18 2.13
N CYS A 19 -1.74 -2.10 2.77
CA CYS A 19 -3.01 -1.47 2.44
C CYS A 19 -2.97 -0.73 1.10
N GLU A 20 -1.78 -0.41 0.59
CA GLU A 20 -1.64 0.36 -0.65
C GLU A 20 -1.40 -0.53 -1.86
N CYS A 21 -0.36 -1.35 -1.85
CA CYS A 21 -0.03 -2.20 -2.99
C CYS A 21 -0.63 -3.59 -2.91
N HIS A 22 -1.19 -3.96 -1.76
CA HIS A 22 -1.73 -5.29 -1.49
C HIS A 22 -0.69 -6.42 -1.62
N GLY A 23 0.58 -6.06 -1.55
CA GLY A 23 1.68 -7.02 -1.51
C GLY A 23 1.95 -7.50 -0.10
N ALA A 24 2.85 -8.48 0.02
CA ALA A 24 3.19 -9.08 1.30
C ALA A 24 4.08 -8.17 2.13
N ILE A 25 3.79 -8.11 3.42
CA ILE A 25 4.71 -7.65 4.47
C ILE A 25 5.11 -8.91 5.21
N ASN A 26 6.31 -9.41 4.93
CA ASN A 26 6.76 -10.70 5.45
C ASN A 26 7.25 -10.56 6.89
N PRO A 27 7.25 -11.67 7.67
CA PRO A 27 7.86 -11.63 9.01
C PRO A 27 9.30 -11.14 8.91
N GLY A 28 9.67 -10.20 9.77
CA GLY A 28 10.98 -9.56 9.77
C GLY A 28 11.06 -8.26 8.99
N ASP A 29 10.11 -7.99 8.12
CA ASP A 29 10.08 -6.72 7.38
C ASP A 29 9.65 -5.58 8.30
N THR A 30 10.28 -4.42 8.12
CA THR A 30 9.82 -3.20 8.77
C THR A 30 8.71 -2.60 7.92
N TYR A 31 7.63 -2.19 8.58
CA TYR A 31 6.52 -1.55 7.91
C TYR A 31 6.01 -0.39 8.74
N GLU A 32 5.24 0.51 8.11
CA GLU A 32 4.60 1.61 8.80
C GLU A 32 3.22 1.18 9.27
N LYS A 33 2.96 1.37 10.56
CA LYS A 33 1.65 1.16 11.14
C LYS A 33 1.08 2.52 11.51
N VAL A 34 -0.08 2.85 10.95
CA VAL A 34 -0.76 4.11 11.20
C VAL A 34 -2.10 3.83 11.85
N PHE A 35 -2.31 4.46 12.99
CA PHE A 35 -3.60 4.43 13.68
C PHE A 35 -4.28 5.76 13.44
N VAL A 36 -5.47 5.72 12.87
CA VAL A 36 -6.23 6.92 12.51
C VAL A 36 -7.56 6.90 13.23
N VAL A 37 -7.89 8.01 13.87
CA VAL A 37 -9.23 8.23 14.44
C VAL A 37 -9.86 9.38 13.65
N GLN A 38 -11.00 9.10 13.05
CA GLN A 38 -11.74 10.08 12.26
C GLN A 38 -13.22 9.91 12.52
N ASP A 39 -13.86 10.99 12.96
CA ASP A 39 -15.30 11.03 13.24
C ASP A 39 -15.77 9.91 14.18
N GLY A 40 -14.93 9.57 15.16
CA GLY A 40 -15.23 8.53 16.12
C GLY A 40 -14.87 7.12 15.69
N ASP A 41 -14.48 6.93 14.42
CA ASP A 41 -14.04 5.63 13.90
C ASP A 41 -12.53 5.51 13.96
N ALA A 42 -12.06 4.36 14.44
CA ALA A 42 -10.64 4.05 14.53
C ALA A 42 -10.27 3.03 13.46
N SER A 43 -9.16 3.27 12.77
CA SER A 43 -8.65 2.38 11.73
C SER A 43 -7.15 2.23 11.85
N ASN A 44 -6.65 1.05 11.52
CA ASN A 44 -5.22 0.78 11.41
C ASN A 44 -4.86 0.52 9.95
N PHE A 45 -3.81 1.19 9.50
CA PHE A 45 -3.27 0.99 8.15
C PHE A 45 -1.85 0.47 8.26
N LYS A 46 -1.56 -0.60 7.54
CA LYS A 46 -0.24 -1.20 7.46
C LYS A 46 0.31 -0.96 6.06
N THR A 47 1.39 -0.22 5.98
CA THR A 47 1.98 0.18 4.71
C THR A 47 3.40 -0.38 4.61
N CYS A 48 3.68 -1.13 3.54
CA CYS A 48 5.02 -1.65 3.35
C CYS A 48 6.02 -0.52 3.15
N GLN A 49 7.30 -0.79 3.39
CA GLN A 49 8.36 0.22 3.30
C GLN A 49 8.40 0.89 1.93
N LYS A 50 8.22 0.12 0.87
CA LYS A 50 8.25 0.64 -0.50
C LYS A 50 7.11 1.60 -0.79
N CYS A 51 5.91 1.31 -0.30
CA CYS A 51 4.77 2.20 -0.46
C CYS A 51 4.92 3.45 0.41
N ALA A 52 5.46 3.32 1.62
CA ALA A 52 5.75 4.48 2.46
C ALA A 52 6.74 5.43 1.78
N GLU A 53 7.80 4.88 1.17
CA GLU A 53 8.76 5.68 0.40
C GLU A 53 8.11 6.34 -0.82
N ALA A 54 7.25 5.62 -1.52
CA ALA A 54 6.53 6.16 -2.68
C ALA A 54 5.61 7.31 -2.27
N ARG A 55 4.91 7.15 -1.17
CA ARG A 55 4.06 8.20 -0.62
C ARG A 55 4.87 9.43 -0.25
N ASP A 56 5.99 9.24 0.42
CA ASP A 56 6.86 10.35 0.81
C ASP A 56 7.38 11.11 -0.42
N TRP A 57 7.76 10.38 -1.45
CA TRP A 57 8.15 11.01 -2.72
C TRP A 57 7.02 11.83 -3.32
N LEU A 58 5.81 11.25 -3.37
CA LEU A 58 4.65 11.93 -3.92
C LEU A 58 4.33 13.23 -3.17
N LEU A 59 4.32 13.17 -1.84
CA LEU A 59 3.92 14.30 -1.01
C LEU A 59 5.00 15.38 -0.91
N ASN A 60 6.28 15.00 -0.95
CA ASN A 60 7.37 15.91 -0.66
C ASN A 60 8.16 16.36 -1.88
N GLU A 61 8.16 15.57 -2.95
CA GLU A 61 9.04 15.80 -4.09
C GLU A 61 8.30 16.19 -5.37
N THR A 62 6.97 16.06 -5.40
CA THR A 62 6.19 16.36 -6.60
C THR A 62 5.25 17.53 -6.35
N ASP A 63 4.56 17.95 -7.40
CA ASP A 63 3.54 18.99 -7.33
C ASP A 63 2.17 18.48 -6.92
N TRP A 64 2.06 17.21 -6.53
CA TRP A 64 0.83 16.64 -5.99
C TRP A 64 0.74 16.93 -4.46
N PRO A 65 -0.43 17.25 -3.95
CA PRO A 65 -1.65 17.59 -4.68
C PRO A 65 -1.54 19.01 -5.23
N ASP A 66 -2.17 19.22 -6.36
CA ASP A 66 -2.25 20.56 -6.90
C ASP A 66 -3.24 21.35 -6.04
N ASP A 67 -2.72 22.15 -5.16
CA ASP A 67 -3.52 22.87 -4.18
C ASP A 67 -4.14 24.11 -4.82
N ILE A 68 -5.20 23.90 -5.58
CA ILE A 68 -5.88 24.98 -6.28
C ILE A 68 -6.71 25.81 -5.32
N ASP A 69 -7.17 25.22 -4.22
CA ASP A 69 -8.15 25.85 -3.34
C ASP A 69 -7.55 26.36 -2.04
N GLY A 70 -6.27 26.16 -1.78
CA GLY A 70 -5.65 26.56 -0.53
C GLY A 70 -6.05 25.71 0.67
N GLU A 71 -6.87 24.70 0.48
CA GLU A 71 -7.32 23.84 1.56
C GLU A 71 -6.47 22.59 1.74
N GLY A 72 -5.52 22.37 0.84
CA GLY A 72 -4.66 21.20 0.86
C GLY A 72 -5.46 19.91 0.65
N HIS A 73 -5.04 19.11 -0.29
CA HIS A 73 -5.63 17.79 -0.43
C HIS A 73 -5.06 16.86 0.60
N SER A 74 -5.93 16.22 1.35
CA SER A 74 -5.51 15.19 2.28
C SER A 74 -5.12 13.95 1.51
N TYR A 75 -4.03 13.32 1.94
CA TYR A 75 -3.69 12.00 1.44
C TYR A 75 -4.72 11.00 1.98
N PHE A 76 -5.23 10.15 1.09
CA PHE A 76 -6.16 9.10 1.48
C PHE A 76 -5.45 7.75 1.47
N PHE A 77 -5.43 7.09 2.63
CA PHE A 77 -4.90 5.73 2.72
C PHE A 77 -5.70 4.81 1.80
N THR A 78 -5.02 3.84 1.23
CA THR A 78 -5.50 2.88 0.22
C THR A 78 -5.63 3.45 -1.18
N MET A 79 -5.31 4.73 -1.37
CA MET A 79 -5.46 5.42 -2.65
C MET A 79 -4.12 5.81 -3.28
N LEU A 80 -3.00 5.33 -2.75
CA LEU A 80 -1.66 5.72 -3.25
C LEU A 80 -1.50 5.43 -4.74
N ARG A 81 -1.94 4.27 -5.19
CA ARG A 81 -1.84 3.90 -6.60
C ARG A 81 -2.58 4.89 -7.50
N ASP A 82 -3.79 5.26 -7.10
CA ASP A 82 -4.59 6.21 -7.86
C ASP A 82 -3.96 7.60 -7.86
N HIS A 83 -3.42 8.02 -6.72
CA HIS A 83 -2.73 9.30 -6.63
C HIS A 83 -1.47 9.34 -7.49
N LEU A 84 -0.70 8.24 -7.52
CA LEU A 84 0.49 8.16 -8.38
C LEU A 84 0.11 8.19 -9.86
N ARG A 85 -0.96 7.50 -10.24
CA ARG A 85 -1.45 7.54 -11.63
C ARG A 85 -1.89 8.94 -12.03
N GLU A 86 -2.59 9.62 -11.14
CA GLU A 86 -3.00 11.00 -11.37
C GLU A 86 -1.79 11.91 -11.54
N GLN A 87 -0.77 11.76 -10.70
CA GLN A 87 0.47 12.51 -10.82
C GLN A 87 1.13 12.27 -12.18
N GLY A 88 1.18 11.03 -12.63
CA GLY A 88 1.77 10.70 -13.92
C GLY A 88 0.99 11.28 -15.10
N ARG A 89 -0.33 11.30 -14.99
CA ARG A 89 -1.21 11.75 -16.07
C ARG A 89 -1.37 13.27 -16.11
N GLU A 90 -1.55 13.89 -14.96
CA GLU A 90 -1.95 15.29 -14.87
C GLU A 90 -0.92 16.21 -14.23
N GLY A 91 0.08 15.65 -13.53
CA GLY A 91 1.13 16.44 -12.91
C GLY A 91 2.23 16.84 -13.87
N ASP A 92 3.26 17.47 -13.33
CA ASP A 92 4.41 17.89 -14.13
C ASP A 92 5.05 16.67 -14.80
N ARG A 93 5.34 16.81 -16.09
CA ARG A 93 5.86 15.71 -16.91
C ARG A 93 7.20 15.15 -16.39
N LYS A 94 7.98 15.95 -15.70
CA LYS A 94 9.26 15.49 -15.14
C LYS A 94 9.10 14.39 -14.10
N TYR A 95 7.92 14.27 -13.49
CA TYR A 95 7.63 13.24 -12.50
C TYR A 95 6.91 12.02 -13.09
N ALA A 96 6.45 12.11 -14.34
CA ALA A 96 5.55 11.09 -14.91
C ALA A 96 6.19 9.71 -14.96
N PHE A 97 7.44 9.62 -15.40
CA PHE A 97 8.13 8.34 -15.52
C PHE A 97 8.21 7.63 -14.17
N ARG A 98 8.63 8.35 -13.13
CA ARG A 98 8.78 7.76 -11.81
C ARG A 98 7.42 7.39 -11.21
N ALA A 99 6.40 8.23 -11.40
CA ALA A 99 5.06 7.95 -10.92
C ALA A 99 4.51 6.65 -11.51
N TYR A 100 4.59 6.49 -12.82
CA TYR A 100 4.14 5.26 -13.48
C TYR A 100 4.98 4.06 -13.11
N ARG A 101 6.29 4.23 -12.96
CA ARG A 101 7.16 3.15 -12.51
C ARG A 101 6.76 2.65 -11.12
N LEU A 102 6.44 3.56 -10.22
CA LEU A 102 5.98 3.19 -8.87
C LEU A 102 4.68 2.42 -8.92
N VAL A 103 3.76 2.81 -9.80
CA VAL A 103 2.51 2.05 -10.00
C VAL A 103 2.80 0.62 -10.48
N VAL A 104 3.69 0.48 -11.45
CA VAL A 104 4.09 -0.84 -11.97
C VAL A 104 4.69 -1.70 -10.85
N LEU A 105 5.54 -1.13 -10.02
CA LEU A 105 6.15 -1.86 -8.90
C LEU A 105 5.10 -2.26 -7.86
N MET A 106 4.12 -1.42 -7.59
CA MET A 106 3.00 -1.76 -6.72
C MET A 106 2.21 -2.94 -7.29
N ASP A 107 1.91 -2.90 -8.59
CA ASP A 107 1.18 -3.97 -9.26
C ASP A 107 1.96 -5.28 -9.22
N LYS A 108 3.28 -5.24 -9.40
CA LYS A 108 4.13 -6.43 -9.30
C LYS A 108 4.05 -7.06 -7.92
N ARG A 109 4.08 -6.25 -6.86
CA ARG A 109 3.97 -6.78 -5.49
C ARG A 109 2.61 -7.42 -5.25
N ARG A 110 1.53 -6.79 -5.73
CA ARG A 110 0.19 -7.34 -5.61
C ARG A 110 0.06 -8.68 -6.34
N ILE A 111 0.56 -8.73 -7.57
CA ILE A 111 0.50 -9.94 -8.39
C ILE A 111 1.33 -11.07 -7.74
N ALA A 112 2.51 -10.75 -7.23
CA ALA A 112 3.35 -11.71 -6.55
C ALA A 112 2.65 -12.31 -5.31
N TYR A 113 1.97 -11.47 -4.54
CA TYR A 113 1.18 -11.93 -3.39
C TYR A 113 0.05 -12.86 -3.84
N ALA A 114 -0.70 -12.46 -4.86
CA ALA A 114 -1.81 -13.25 -5.37
C ALA A 114 -1.34 -14.60 -5.91
N ASN A 115 -0.22 -14.63 -6.62
CA ASN A 115 0.36 -15.86 -7.14
C ASN A 115 0.82 -16.79 -6.02
N ALA A 116 1.46 -16.25 -5.00
CA ALA A 116 1.89 -17.03 -3.84
C ALA A 116 0.70 -17.61 -3.08
N TYR A 117 -0.36 -16.81 -2.89
CA TYR A 117 -1.59 -17.26 -2.25
C TYR A 117 -2.25 -18.38 -3.07
N ASN A 118 -2.35 -18.21 -4.38
CA ASN A 118 -2.96 -19.21 -5.25
C ASN A 118 -2.17 -20.51 -5.26
N ALA A 119 -0.83 -20.43 -5.28
CA ALA A 119 0.02 -21.61 -5.24
C ALA A 119 -0.17 -22.38 -3.93
N GLU A 120 -0.25 -21.67 -2.81
CA GLU A 120 -0.48 -22.27 -1.50
C GLU A 120 -1.86 -22.92 -1.42
N THR A 121 -2.87 -22.26 -1.96
CA THR A 121 -4.24 -22.78 -1.99
C THR A 121 -4.31 -24.07 -2.82
N VAL A 122 -3.64 -24.12 -3.97
CA VAL A 122 -3.56 -25.31 -4.82
C VAL A 122 -2.89 -26.46 -4.07
N LYS A 123 -1.78 -26.20 -3.37
CA LYS A 123 -1.09 -27.22 -2.58
C LYS A 123 -2.01 -27.82 -1.51
N ILE A 124 -2.72 -26.98 -0.79
CA ILE A 124 -3.65 -27.42 0.26
C ILE A 124 -4.75 -28.28 -0.36
N ARG A 125 -5.33 -27.82 -1.45
CA ARG A 125 -6.39 -28.56 -2.15
C ARG A 125 -5.91 -29.92 -2.63
N ASP A 126 -4.70 -29.97 -3.22
CA ASP A 126 -4.13 -31.22 -3.72
C ASP A 126 -3.81 -32.19 -2.58
N SER A 127 -3.31 -31.66 -1.46
CA SER A 127 -3.06 -32.47 -0.26
C SER A 127 -4.34 -33.09 0.28
N LEU A 128 -5.42 -32.32 0.33
CA LEU A 128 -6.73 -32.81 0.78
C LEU A 128 -7.28 -33.88 -0.16
N ALA A 129 -7.14 -33.69 -1.46
CA ALA A 129 -7.58 -34.66 -2.46
C ALA A 129 -6.82 -35.99 -2.33
N GLN A 130 -5.51 -35.93 -2.09
CA GLN A 130 -4.70 -37.12 -1.86
C GLN A 130 -5.09 -37.85 -0.56
N GLY A 131 -5.41 -37.11 0.49
CA GLY A 131 -5.85 -37.67 1.76
C GLY A 131 -7.18 -38.39 1.67
N VAL A 132 -8.06 -37.94 0.77
CA VAL A 132 -9.40 -38.52 0.61
C VAL A 132 -9.37 -39.80 -0.24
N SER A 133 -8.36 -39.96 -1.07
CA SER A 133 -8.25 -41.06 -1.98
C SER A 133 -7.64 -42.34 -1.36
N ALA A 134 -7.36 -42.33 -0.08
CA ALA A 134 -6.79 -43.47 0.64
C ALA A 134 -7.85 -44.58 0.88
#